data_15fd114206f7bb6678c20a5e5ad24b61
#
_entry.id   15fd114206f7bb6678c20a5e5ad24b61
#
_cell.length_a   1.000
_cell.length_b   1.000
_cell.length_c   1.000
_cell.angle_alpha   90.00
_cell.angle_beta   90.00
_cell.angle_gamma   90.00
#
_symmetry.space_group_name_H-M   'P 1'
#
loop_
_entity.id
_entity.type
_entity.pdbx_description
1 polymer ?
#
loop_
_entity_poly.entity_id
_entity_poly.type
_entity_poly.pdbx_seq_one_letter_code
_entity_poly.pdbx_strand_id
1 'polypeptide(L)'
;KGKKLSEIQLADEVFAIEPNMGVLHTALVRQLANARRGNASTKTRSEVSGGGRKPWRQKGTGRARAGSIRSPLWAGGGVTFGPRPRDYSISMPKKMRVLALKSALAARAENLVVVQDFDNLKEAKTKQFHQVLKDLGLCDKKVLVVLDYACDACKRVELAARNIENLKVIRSSNLNVKDLLHHDVVLTNARTLEAINDRFKKSTEEGAPEKVKAAKAPKAEKAAEPKAEKAPAKEKAAAPKKAAPKKAAAEEGAAKKTTRSTKKDA
;
A
#
# COMPACT_ATOMS: atom_id res chain seq x y z
N LYS A 1 -0.30 34.15 -23.28
CA LYS A 1 0.87 33.36 -23.71
C LYS A 1 1.91 33.42 -22.60
N GLY A 2 2.36 32.26 -22.08
CA GLY A 2 3.40 32.21 -21.05
C GLY A 2 4.69 32.85 -21.56
N LYS A 3 5.12 33.93 -20.90
CA LYS A 3 6.40 34.56 -21.19
C LYS A 3 7.48 33.80 -20.42
N LYS A 4 8.58 33.44 -21.08
CA LYS A 4 9.77 32.95 -20.38
C LYS A 4 10.36 34.11 -19.57
N LEU A 5 10.51 33.91 -18.28
CA LEU A 5 11.02 34.94 -17.35
C LEU A 5 12.51 34.75 -17.06
N SER A 6 12.92 33.53 -16.77
CA SER A 6 14.28 33.17 -16.39
C SER A 6 14.53 31.70 -16.58
N GLU A 7 15.78 31.29 -16.60
CA GLU A 7 16.22 29.91 -16.54
C GLU A 7 16.50 29.54 -15.10
N ILE A 8 16.09 28.35 -14.67
CA ILE A 8 16.31 27.82 -13.33
C ILE A 8 17.32 26.68 -13.44
N GLN A 9 18.38 26.74 -12.67
CA GLN A 9 19.35 25.65 -12.58
C GLN A 9 18.76 24.51 -11.77
N LEU A 10 18.70 23.33 -12.37
CA LEU A 10 18.27 22.09 -11.70
C LEU A 10 19.46 21.48 -10.95
N ALA A 11 19.21 20.83 -9.84
CA ALA A 11 20.25 20.13 -9.09
C ALA A 11 20.72 18.88 -9.84
N ASP A 12 21.99 18.82 -10.22
CA ASP A 12 22.59 17.70 -10.96
C ASP A 12 22.43 16.36 -10.23
N GLU A 13 22.51 16.37 -8.91
CA GLU A 13 22.32 15.16 -8.07
C GLU A 13 20.94 14.50 -8.23
N VAL A 14 19.93 15.22 -8.72
CA VAL A 14 18.55 14.75 -8.88
C VAL A 14 18.20 14.53 -10.33
N PHE A 15 18.58 15.47 -11.21
CA PHE A 15 18.10 15.54 -12.59
C PHE A 15 19.13 15.08 -13.64
N ALA A 16 20.44 15.08 -13.33
CA ALA A 16 21.50 14.66 -14.26
C ALA A 16 21.85 13.16 -14.16
N ILE A 17 21.02 12.35 -13.49
CA ILE A 17 21.25 10.92 -13.33
C ILE A 17 20.70 10.18 -14.54
N GLU A 18 21.48 9.22 -15.09
CA GLU A 18 20.96 8.30 -16.12
C GLU A 18 19.76 7.49 -15.59
N PRO A 19 18.62 7.51 -16.30
CA PRO A 19 17.43 6.78 -15.88
C PRO A 19 17.63 5.27 -15.90
N ASN A 20 17.53 4.61 -14.73
CA ASN A 20 17.61 3.16 -14.64
C ASN A 20 16.24 2.52 -14.85
N MET A 21 15.99 1.97 -16.04
CA MET A 21 14.70 1.38 -16.43
C MET A 21 14.29 0.19 -15.57
N GLY A 22 15.23 -0.67 -15.13
CA GLY A 22 14.93 -1.81 -14.28
C GLY A 22 14.43 -1.42 -12.89
N VAL A 23 15.05 -0.39 -12.30
CA VAL A 23 14.63 0.15 -11.00
C VAL A 23 13.28 0.87 -11.10
N LEU A 24 13.05 1.62 -12.17
CA LEU A 24 11.77 2.28 -12.47
C LEU A 24 10.63 1.26 -12.61
N HIS A 25 10.84 0.21 -13.39
CA HIS A 25 9.86 -0.85 -13.57
C HIS A 25 9.53 -1.55 -12.24
N THR A 26 10.55 -1.93 -11.47
CA THR A 26 10.36 -2.58 -10.16
C THR A 26 9.59 -1.68 -9.19
N ALA A 27 9.88 -0.38 -9.17
CA ALA A 27 9.18 0.59 -8.34
C ALA A 27 7.72 0.78 -8.76
N LEU A 28 7.43 0.80 -10.07
CA LEU A 28 6.08 0.88 -10.61
C LEU A 28 5.26 -0.37 -10.25
N VAL A 29 5.81 -1.57 -10.49
CA VAL A 29 5.15 -2.84 -10.16
C VAL A 29 4.85 -2.91 -8.67
N ARG A 30 5.82 -2.54 -7.82
CA ARG A 30 5.63 -2.44 -6.38
C ARG A 30 4.47 -1.51 -6.02
N GLN A 31 4.42 -0.31 -6.59
CA GLN A 31 3.38 0.68 -6.29
C GLN A 31 1.99 0.19 -6.70
N LEU A 32 1.87 -0.46 -7.86
CA LEU A 32 0.63 -1.05 -8.34
C LEU A 32 0.20 -2.25 -7.48
N ALA A 33 1.13 -3.13 -7.11
CA ALA A 33 0.86 -4.28 -6.26
C ALA A 33 0.39 -3.84 -4.86
N ASN A 34 1.06 -2.86 -4.25
CA ASN A 34 0.71 -2.36 -2.91
C ASN A 34 -0.65 -1.62 -2.88
N ALA A 35 -1.17 -1.19 -4.02
CA ALA A 35 -2.51 -0.60 -4.12
C ALA A 35 -3.63 -1.65 -4.13
N ARG A 36 -3.31 -2.94 -4.35
CA ARG A 36 -4.32 -4.01 -4.41
C ARG A 36 -4.75 -4.41 -3.00
N ARG A 37 -6.05 -4.41 -2.76
CA ARG A 37 -6.62 -4.82 -1.45
C ARG A 37 -6.61 -6.33 -1.20
N GLY A 38 -6.72 -7.15 -2.25
CA GLY A 38 -6.70 -8.61 -2.14
C GLY A 38 -7.88 -9.24 -1.40
N ASN A 39 -9.05 -8.63 -1.40
CA ASN A 39 -10.23 -9.07 -0.63
C ASN A 39 -11.04 -10.18 -1.30
N ALA A 40 -10.69 -10.61 -2.51
CA ALA A 40 -11.41 -11.65 -3.21
C ALA A 40 -11.40 -12.96 -2.40
N SER A 41 -12.59 -13.51 -2.13
CA SER A 41 -12.75 -14.72 -1.35
C SER A 41 -13.84 -15.61 -1.93
N THR A 42 -13.63 -16.90 -1.96
CA THR A 42 -14.62 -17.90 -2.31
C THR A 42 -14.81 -18.86 -1.15
N LYS A 43 -16.02 -19.39 -0.99
CA LYS A 43 -16.33 -20.38 0.03
C LYS A 43 -15.87 -21.77 -0.39
N THR A 44 -15.07 -22.40 0.43
CA THR A 44 -14.72 -23.81 0.30
C THR A 44 -15.86 -24.71 0.74
N ARG A 45 -15.78 -26.01 0.45
CA ARG A 45 -16.83 -26.97 0.86
C ARG A 45 -17.15 -26.97 2.35
N SER A 46 -16.20 -26.58 3.19
CA SER A 46 -16.39 -26.49 4.65
C SER A 46 -17.12 -25.23 5.06
N GLU A 47 -16.99 -24.16 4.29
CA GLU A 47 -17.56 -22.84 4.58
C GLU A 47 -18.96 -22.63 3.99
N VAL A 48 -19.35 -23.46 3.03
CA VAL A 48 -20.71 -23.43 2.45
C VAL A 48 -21.70 -23.97 3.47
N SER A 49 -22.84 -23.31 3.63
CA SER A 49 -23.92 -23.74 4.53
C SER A 49 -24.59 -25.04 4.07
N GLY A 50 -25.07 -25.89 4.98
CA GLY A 50 -25.77 -27.15 4.69
C GLY A 50 -24.86 -28.41 4.73
N GLY A 51 -25.33 -29.54 4.24
CA GLY A 51 -24.55 -30.74 3.90
C GLY A 51 -23.99 -31.58 5.04
N GLY A 52 -24.50 -31.52 6.24
CA GLY A 52 -24.05 -32.39 7.36
C GLY A 52 -24.38 -33.86 7.20
N ARG A 53 -25.44 -34.19 6.45
CA ARG A 53 -25.89 -35.57 6.21
C ARG A 53 -25.33 -36.10 4.90
N LYS A 54 -24.91 -37.41 4.91
CA LYS A 54 -24.52 -38.13 3.68
C LYS A 54 -25.74 -38.25 2.76
N PRO A 55 -25.68 -37.92 1.45
CA PRO A 55 -26.82 -37.90 0.54
C PRO A 55 -27.49 -39.27 0.41
N TRP A 56 -26.70 -40.33 0.33
CA TRP A 56 -27.17 -41.72 0.25
C TRP A 56 -26.17 -42.71 0.83
N ARG A 57 -26.60 -43.97 1.02
CA ARG A 57 -25.76 -45.05 1.55
C ARG A 57 -24.58 -45.36 0.61
N GLN A 58 -23.50 -45.93 1.13
CA GLN A 58 -22.23 -46.13 0.44
C GLN A 58 -22.32 -47.08 -0.77
N LYS A 59 -23.18 -48.11 -0.70
CA LYS A 59 -23.38 -49.16 -1.70
C LYS A 59 -24.87 -49.44 -1.90
N GLY A 60 -25.26 -50.08 -3.05
CA GLY A 60 -26.62 -50.53 -3.29
C GLY A 60 -27.60 -49.42 -3.78
N THR A 61 -27.13 -48.30 -4.35
CA THR A 61 -27.97 -47.25 -4.92
C THR A 61 -27.81 -47.08 -6.45
N GLY A 62 -26.86 -47.77 -7.08
CA GLY A 62 -26.54 -47.59 -8.50
C GLY A 62 -25.95 -46.21 -8.86
N ARG A 63 -25.80 -45.32 -7.90
CA ARG A 63 -25.26 -43.97 -8.08
C ARG A 63 -23.78 -43.88 -7.69
N ALA A 64 -23.10 -42.85 -8.22
CA ALA A 64 -21.75 -42.53 -7.79
C ALA A 64 -21.69 -42.25 -6.29
N ARG A 65 -20.63 -42.67 -5.62
CA ARG A 65 -20.44 -42.44 -4.17
C ARG A 65 -20.31 -40.93 -3.87
N ALA A 66 -21.12 -40.43 -2.97
CA ALA A 66 -21.07 -39.04 -2.54
C ALA A 66 -21.02 -38.93 -1.02
N GLY A 67 -20.12 -38.10 -0.50
CA GLY A 67 -19.97 -37.87 0.94
C GLY A 67 -20.73 -36.64 1.42
N SER A 68 -20.89 -35.63 0.55
CA SER A 68 -21.54 -34.37 0.90
C SER A 68 -22.09 -33.68 -0.34
N ILE A 69 -23.23 -33.02 -0.22
CA ILE A 69 -23.82 -32.17 -1.25
C ILE A 69 -23.04 -30.86 -1.47
N ARG A 70 -22.13 -30.51 -0.56
CA ARG A 70 -21.26 -29.32 -0.67
C ARG A 70 -20.01 -29.57 -1.53
N SER A 71 -19.84 -30.78 -2.11
CA SER A 71 -18.70 -31.09 -2.98
C SER A 71 -18.67 -30.12 -4.16
N PRO A 72 -17.49 -29.72 -4.66
CA PRO A 72 -17.37 -28.86 -5.84
C PRO A 72 -18.04 -29.41 -7.10
N LEU A 73 -18.29 -30.72 -7.13
CA LEU A 73 -19.01 -31.38 -8.24
C LEU A 73 -20.51 -31.10 -8.26
N TRP A 74 -21.06 -30.54 -7.19
CA TRP A 74 -22.49 -30.30 -7.04
C TRP A 74 -22.80 -28.82 -7.30
N ALA A 75 -23.94 -28.58 -7.92
CA ALA A 75 -24.48 -27.21 -8.04
C ALA A 75 -24.66 -26.60 -6.64
N GLY A 76 -24.10 -25.41 -6.43
CA GLY A 76 -24.11 -24.76 -5.10
C GLY A 76 -23.07 -25.33 -4.11
N GLY A 77 -22.19 -26.25 -4.55
CA GLY A 77 -21.07 -26.70 -3.74
C GLY A 77 -19.95 -25.67 -3.59
N GLY A 78 -18.97 -25.98 -2.74
CA GLY A 78 -17.82 -25.10 -2.51
C GLY A 78 -16.83 -25.11 -3.67
N VAL A 79 -16.04 -24.04 -3.77
CA VAL A 79 -14.96 -23.92 -4.76
C VAL A 79 -13.67 -24.55 -4.21
N THR A 80 -12.94 -25.33 -5.02
CA THR A 80 -11.71 -26.00 -4.57
C THR A 80 -10.53 -25.05 -4.54
N PHE A 81 -10.21 -24.39 -5.66
CA PHE A 81 -9.05 -23.53 -5.85
C PHE A 81 -9.46 -22.08 -6.16
N GLY A 82 -10.45 -21.58 -5.43
CA GLY A 82 -10.89 -20.21 -5.61
C GLY A 82 -9.94 -19.20 -4.96
N PRO A 83 -10.12 -17.91 -5.29
CA PRO A 83 -9.33 -16.86 -4.69
C PRO A 83 -9.55 -16.80 -3.18
N ARG A 84 -8.48 -16.53 -2.45
CA ARG A 84 -8.51 -16.25 -1.00
C ARG A 84 -7.90 -14.89 -0.74
N PRO A 85 -8.33 -14.20 0.31
CA PRO A 85 -7.72 -12.94 0.72
C PRO A 85 -6.22 -13.13 0.94
N ARG A 86 -5.43 -12.27 0.30
CA ARG A 86 -3.98 -12.27 0.45
C ARG A 86 -3.41 -10.87 0.36
N ASP A 87 -2.28 -10.66 0.99
CA ASP A 87 -1.50 -9.45 0.85
C ASP A 87 -0.67 -9.50 -0.45
N TYR A 88 -0.70 -8.39 -1.20
CA TYR A 88 0.08 -8.20 -2.42
C TYR A 88 1.26 -7.25 -2.21
N SER A 89 1.54 -6.84 -0.97
CA SER A 89 2.59 -5.88 -0.70
C SER A 89 3.97 -6.43 -1.04
N ILE A 90 4.73 -5.61 -1.76
CA ILE A 90 6.11 -5.90 -2.15
C ILE A 90 7.01 -4.91 -1.40
N SER A 91 8.00 -5.42 -0.67
CA SER A 91 9.01 -4.60 -0.03
C SER A 91 10.07 -4.15 -1.04
N MET A 92 10.67 -2.96 -0.80
CA MET A 92 11.77 -2.43 -1.61
C MET A 92 12.69 -1.59 -0.73
N PRO A 93 14.02 -1.75 -0.80
CA PRO A 93 14.98 -0.97 -0.03
C PRO A 93 14.81 0.55 -0.22
N LYS A 94 15.04 1.34 0.85
CA LYS A 94 14.89 2.81 0.79
C LYS A 94 15.77 3.43 -0.30
N LYS A 95 17.03 3.01 -0.44
CA LYS A 95 17.96 3.51 -1.47
C LYS A 95 17.45 3.29 -2.89
N MET A 96 16.89 2.10 -3.18
CA MET A 96 16.30 1.82 -4.50
C MET A 96 15.05 2.68 -4.78
N ARG A 97 14.23 2.96 -3.77
CA ARG A 97 13.05 3.84 -3.91
C ARG A 97 13.46 5.27 -4.25
N VAL A 98 14.50 5.80 -3.59
CA VAL A 98 15.06 7.12 -3.86
C VAL A 98 15.65 7.17 -5.27
N LEU A 99 16.43 6.15 -5.65
CA LEU A 99 17.00 6.06 -7.01
C LEU A 99 15.91 6.01 -8.08
N ALA A 100 14.83 5.25 -7.85
CA ALA A 100 13.68 5.20 -8.78
C ALA A 100 13.02 6.58 -8.97
N LEU A 101 12.84 7.35 -7.89
CA LEU A 101 12.28 8.69 -7.98
C LEU A 101 13.20 9.66 -8.69
N LYS A 102 14.51 9.63 -8.40
CA LYS A 102 15.52 10.45 -9.10
C LYS A 102 15.55 10.11 -10.58
N SER A 103 15.60 8.82 -10.94
CA SER A 103 15.54 8.37 -12.35
C SER A 103 14.26 8.80 -13.06
N ALA A 104 13.10 8.80 -12.37
CA ALA A 104 11.84 9.26 -12.97
C ALA A 104 11.81 10.78 -13.20
N LEU A 105 12.40 11.56 -12.28
CA LEU A 105 12.55 13.02 -12.44
C LEU A 105 13.52 13.37 -13.56
N ALA A 106 14.66 12.68 -13.64
CA ALA A 106 15.64 12.86 -14.72
C ALA A 106 15.02 12.58 -16.10
N ALA A 107 14.23 11.50 -16.24
CA ALA A 107 13.52 11.19 -17.47
C ALA A 107 12.44 12.24 -17.86
N ARG A 108 12.00 13.09 -16.92
CA ARG A 108 11.02 14.15 -17.15
C ARG A 108 11.62 15.57 -17.10
N ALA A 109 12.93 15.70 -16.98
CA ALA A 109 13.60 16.99 -16.86
C ALA A 109 13.30 17.91 -18.06
N GLU A 110 13.26 17.37 -19.29
CA GLU A 110 12.96 18.13 -20.51
C GLU A 110 11.52 18.66 -20.55
N ASN A 111 10.59 17.96 -19.93
CA ASN A 111 9.16 18.29 -19.88
C ASN A 111 8.74 18.96 -18.55
N LEU A 112 9.70 19.52 -17.85
CA LEU A 112 9.44 20.24 -16.60
C LEU A 112 9.12 21.70 -16.91
N VAL A 113 7.93 22.15 -16.52
CA VAL A 113 7.51 23.55 -16.62
C VAL A 113 7.46 24.17 -15.24
N VAL A 114 8.24 25.21 -15.04
CA VAL A 114 8.30 25.90 -13.76
C VAL A 114 7.56 27.24 -13.87
N VAL A 115 6.60 27.44 -12.99
CA VAL A 115 5.86 28.71 -12.86
C VAL A 115 6.36 29.43 -11.64
N GLN A 116 6.46 30.73 -11.70
CA GLN A 116 6.97 31.55 -10.60
C GLN A 116 6.08 31.37 -9.34
N ASP A 117 4.79 31.72 -9.47
CA ASP A 117 3.80 31.53 -8.40
C ASP A 117 2.38 31.43 -8.99
N PHE A 118 1.46 30.89 -8.17
CA PHE A 118 0.03 30.77 -8.50
C PHE A 118 -0.82 31.85 -7.80
N ASP A 119 -0.21 32.91 -7.29
CA ASP A 119 -0.90 33.96 -6.50
C ASP A 119 -1.94 34.72 -7.30
N ASN A 120 -1.82 34.76 -8.64
CA ASN A 120 -2.80 35.34 -9.54
C ASN A 120 -4.18 34.66 -9.51
N LEU A 121 -4.28 33.45 -8.97
CA LEU A 121 -5.54 32.73 -8.75
C LEU A 121 -6.20 33.24 -7.45
N LYS A 122 -6.98 34.31 -7.55
CA LYS A 122 -7.71 34.86 -6.39
C LYS A 122 -8.81 33.94 -5.89
N GLU A 123 -9.45 33.19 -6.79
CA GLU A 123 -10.55 32.29 -6.51
C GLU A 123 -10.27 30.87 -7.01
N ALA A 124 -10.80 29.86 -6.32
CA ALA A 124 -10.67 28.45 -6.69
C ALA A 124 -11.66 28.07 -7.83
N LYS A 125 -11.56 28.74 -8.99
CA LYS A 125 -12.42 28.47 -10.15
C LYS A 125 -11.68 27.67 -11.22
N THR A 126 -12.29 26.58 -11.68
CA THR A 126 -11.75 25.69 -12.75
C THR A 126 -11.52 26.47 -14.04
N LYS A 127 -12.42 27.41 -14.40
CA LYS A 127 -12.30 28.23 -15.62
C LYS A 127 -11.02 29.05 -15.63
N GLN A 128 -10.64 29.65 -14.50
CA GLN A 128 -9.41 30.46 -14.40
C GLN A 128 -8.16 29.57 -14.57
N PHE A 129 -8.15 28.42 -13.90
CA PHE A 129 -7.01 27.49 -14.01
C PHE A 129 -6.90 26.88 -15.42
N HIS A 130 -8.02 26.54 -16.05
CA HIS A 130 -8.05 26.07 -17.43
C HIS A 130 -7.52 27.14 -18.40
N GLN A 131 -7.79 28.43 -18.17
CA GLN A 131 -7.22 29.50 -18.99
C GLN A 131 -5.69 29.56 -18.84
N VAL A 132 -5.16 29.39 -17.61
CA VAL A 132 -3.71 29.31 -17.39
C VAL A 132 -3.09 28.14 -18.18
N LEU A 133 -3.74 26.97 -18.18
CA LEU A 133 -3.26 25.82 -18.98
C LEU A 133 -3.29 26.09 -20.49
N LYS A 134 -4.31 26.82 -20.99
CA LYS A 134 -4.37 27.26 -22.38
C LYS A 134 -3.24 28.22 -22.73
N ASP A 135 -2.97 29.17 -21.87
CA ASP A 135 -1.90 30.16 -22.07
C ASP A 135 -0.51 29.51 -22.08
N LEU A 136 -0.33 28.42 -21.34
CA LEU A 136 0.88 27.59 -21.32
C LEU A 136 0.93 26.57 -22.48
N GLY A 137 -0.18 26.35 -23.22
CA GLY A 137 -0.24 25.36 -24.31
C GLY A 137 -0.24 23.91 -23.80
N LEU A 138 -0.82 23.66 -22.63
CA LEU A 138 -0.81 22.35 -21.95
C LEU A 138 -2.16 21.64 -21.92
N CYS A 139 -3.19 22.18 -22.61
CA CYS A 139 -4.55 21.62 -22.53
C CYS A 139 -4.69 20.17 -23.01
N ASP A 140 -3.95 19.80 -24.05
CA ASP A 140 -4.05 18.49 -24.69
C ASP A 140 -3.08 17.46 -24.11
N LYS A 141 -2.25 17.86 -23.16
CA LYS A 141 -1.25 16.99 -22.53
C LYS A 141 -1.71 16.53 -21.15
N LYS A 142 -1.24 15.37 -20.73
CA LYS A 142 -1.41 14.92 -19.35
C LYS A 142 -0.46 15.69 -18.45
N VAL A 143 -1.00 16.52 -17.58
CA VAL A 143 -0.21 17.42 -16.73
C VAL A 143 -0.25 16.95 -15.27
N LEU A 144 0.92 16.78 -14.68
CA LEU A 144 1.11 16.55 -13.26
C LEU A 144 1.50 17.85 -12.57
N VAL A 145 0.64 18.37 -11.73
CA VAL A 145 0.93 19.57 -10.93
C VAL A 145 1.49 19.15 -9.59
N VAL A 146 2.71 19.57 -9.31
CA VAL A 146 3.39 19.28 -8.05
C VAL A 146 3.51 20.57 -7.25
N LEU A 147 2.91 20.59 -6.05
CA LEU A 147 2.83 21.78 -5.20
C LEU A 147 3.33 21.48 -3.78
N ASP A 148 3.89 22.48 -3.14
CA ASP A 148 4.11 22.45 -1.71
C ASP A 148 2.95 23.22 -1.03
N TYR A 149 2.25 22.53 -0.11
CA TYR A 149 1.02 23.06 0.51
C TYR A 149 1.27 24.08 1.63
N ALA A 150 2.43 24.69 1.63
CA ALA A 150 2.77 25.72 2.60
C ALA A 150 1.96 27.02 2.40
N CYS A 151 1.28 27.21 1.25
CA CYS A 151 0.56 28.43 0.92
C CYS A 151 -0.92 28.19 0.58
N ASP A 152 -1.77 29.18 0.84
CA ASP A 152 -3.21 29.11 0.51
C ASP A 152 -3.49 29.15 -1.00
N ALA A 153 -2.60 29.75 -1.79
CA ALA A 153 -2.66 29.70 -3.25
C ALA A 153 -2.61 28.26 -3.76
N CYS A 154 -1.77 27.40 -3.18
CA CYS A 154 -1.67 25.99 -3.52
C CYS A 154 -2.96 25.20 -3.26
N LYS A 155 -3.65 25.53 -2.16
CA LYS A 155 -4.97 24.92 -1.87
C LYS A 155 -6.03 25.36 -2.89
N ARG A 156 -6.01 26.64 -3.31
CA ARG A 156 -6.91 27.12 -4.36
C ARG A 156 -6.67 26.43 -5.69
N VAL A 157 -5.40 26.21 -6.05
CA VAL A 157 -5.03 25.45 -7.26
C VAL A 157 -5.53 24.02 -7.19
N GLU A 158 -5.39 23.30 -6.06
CA GLU A 158 -5.88 21.94 -5.89
C GLU A 158 -7.39 21.87 -6.13
N LEU A 159 -8.17 22.78 -5.53
CA LEU A 159 -9.61 22.82 -5.70
C LEU A 159 -10.03 23.17 -7.14
N ALA A 160 -9.33 24.09 -7.79
CA ALA A 160 -9.61 24.52 -9.16
C ALA A 160 -9.25 23.43 -10.18
N ALA A 161 -8.19 22.67 -9.92
CA ALA A 161 -7.60 21.72 -10.86
C ALA A 161 -8.23 20.32 -10.83
N ARG A 162 -8.76 19.87 -9.68
CA ARG A 162 -9.20 18.49 -9.47
C ARG A 162 -10.30 17.98 -10.41
N ASN A 163 -11.09 18.90 -11.01
CA ASN A 163 -12.18 18.55 -11.95
C ASN A 163 -11.75 18.56 -13.41
N ILE A 164 -10.49 18.92 -13.71
CA ILE A 164 -10.00 18.98 -15.08
C ILE A 164 -9.48 17.59 -15.47
N GLU A 165 -9.94 17.08 -16.63
CA GLU A 165 -9.45 15.84 -17.19
C GLU A 165 -7.95 15.94 -17.52
N ASN A 166 -7.25 14.82 -17.51
CA ASN A 166 -5.82 14.71 -17.79
C ASN A 166 -4.91 15.53 -16.87
N LEU A 167 -5.43 16.03 -15.75
CA LEU A 167 -4.69 16.81 -14.78
C LEU A 167 -4.75 16.13 -13.41
N LYS A 168 -3.60 16.01 -12.77
CA LYS A 168 -3.48 15.50 -11.40
C LYS A 168 -2.64 16.44 -10.56
N VAL A 169 -3.13 16.78 -9.38
CA VAL A 169 -2.39 17.58 -8.40
C VAL A 169 -1.88 16.68 -7.30
N ILE A 170 -0.61 16.79 -6.97
CA ILE A 170 0.02 16.06 -5.87
C ILE A 170 0.91 16.98 -5.04
N ARG A 171 1.13 16.60 -3.79
CA ARG A 171 2.09 17.28 -2.92
C ARG A 171 3.52 16.84 -3.26
N SER A 172 4.49 17.73 -3.06
CA SER A 172 5.92 17.40 -3.19
C SER A 172 6.33 16.20 -2.34
N SER A 173 5.76 16.07 -1.13
CA SER A 173 5.96 14.93 -0.24
C SER A 173 5.44 13.59 -0.79
N ASN A 174 4.37 13.61 -1.60
CA ASN A 174 3.70 12.44 -2.16
C ASN A 174 4.13 12.12 -3.59
N LEU A 175 5.20 12.77 -4.07
CA LEU A 175 5.76 12.50 -5.38
C LEU A 175 6.08 11.01 -5.55
N ASN A 176 5.60 10.40 -6.63
CA ASN A 176 5.72 8.97 -6.86
C ASN A 176 6.01 8.64 -8.34
N VAL A 177 6.60 7.46 -8.55
CA VAL A 177 7.05 7.02 -9.89
C VAL A 177 5.88 6.82 -10.85
N LYS A 178 4.75 6.27 -10.39
CA LYS A 178 3.57 6.02 -11.23
C LYS A 178 3.06 7.31 -11.88
N ASP A 179 2.88 8.35 -11.07
CA ASP A 179 2.32 9.60 -11.56
C ASP A 179 3.32 10.34 -12.48
N LEU A 180 4.62 10.31 -12.18
CA LEU A 180 5.65 10.87 -13.06
C LEU A 180 5.71 10.18 -14.43
N LEU A 181 5.55 8.86 -14.48
CA LEU A 181 5.56 8.11 -15.74
C LEU A 181 4.24 8.25 -16.53
N HIS A 182 3.11 8.43 -15.84
CA HIS A 182 1.80 8.51 -16.48
C HIS A 182 1.54 9.85 -17.17
N HIS A 183 2.11 10.94 -16.65
CA HIS A 183 1.90 12.30 -17.17
C HIS A 183 3.05 12.73 -18.07
N ASP A 184 2.72 13.50 -19.09
CA ASP A 184 3.67 13.95 -20.11
C ASP A 184 4.47 15.17 -19.62
N VAL A 185 3.83 16.07 -18.91
CA VAL A 185 4.41 17.33 -18.42
C VAL A 185 4.27 17.42 -16.90
N VAL A 186 5.32 17.90 -16.27
CA VAL A 186 5.33 18.21 -14.84
C VAL A 186 5.30 19.73 -14.65
N LEU A 187 4.25 20.24 -14.02
CA LEU A 187 4.09 21.66 -13.71
C LEU A 187 4.37 21.88 -12.22
N THR A 188 5.29 22.76 -11.92
CA THR A 188 5.69 23.06 -10.53
C THR A 188 6.02 24.54 -10.34
N ASN A 189 6.17 24.99 -9.09
CA ASN A 189 6.71 26.31 -8.80
C ASN A 189 8.16 26.23 -8.28
N ALA A 190 8.87 27.36 -8.27
CA ALA A 190 10.27 27.42 -7.85
C ALA A 190 10.46 26.89 -6.40
N ARG A 191 9.58 27.28 -5.47
CA ARG A 191 9.61 26.82 -4.07
C ARG A 191 9.47 25.31 -3.93
N THR A 192 8.61 24.68 -4.76
CA THR A 192 8.42 23.25 -4.74
C THR A 192 9.64 22.49 -5.24
N LEU A 193 10.37 23.06 -6.22
CA LEU A 193 11.65 22.49 -6.69
C LEU A 193 12.71 22.49 -5.57
N GLU A 194 12.81 23.59 -4.84
CA GLU A 194 13.71 23.66 -3.67
C GLU A 194 13.36 22.61 -2.64
N ALA A 195 12.06 22.47 -2.29
CA ALA A 195 11.58 21.45 -1.36
C ALA A 195 11.88 19.99 -1.84
N ILE A 196 11.79 19.74 -3.16
CA ILE A 196 12.18 18.46 -3.74
C ILE A 196 13.70 18.25 -3.60
N ASN A 197 14.51 19.23 -3.92
CA ASN A 197 15.97 19.15 -3.80
C ASN A 197 16.39 18.87 -2.36
N ASP A 198 15.82 19.58 -1.39
CA ASP A 198 16.14 19.38 0.04
C ASP A 198 15.74 17.99 0.54
N ARG A 199 14.62 17.48 0.06
CA ARG A 199 14.19 16.10 0.38
C ARG A 199 15.21 15.07 -0.09
N PHE A 200 15.77 15.24 -1.27
CA PHE A 200 16.75 14.29 -1.82
C PHE A 200 18.15 14.46 -1.23
N LYS A 201 18.56 15.66 -0.83
CA LYS A 201 19.79 15.89 -0.06
C LYS A 201 19.75 15.17 1.27
N LYS A 202 18.69 15.38 2.08
CA LYS A 202 18.51 14.69 3.37
C LYS A 202 18.51 13.16 3.22
N SER A 203 17.88 12.63 2.16
CA SER A 203 17.86 11.18 1.90
C SER A 203 19.24 10.62 1.54
N THR A 204 20.14 11.44 1.02
CA THR A 204 21.51 11.04 0.68
C THR A 204 22.40 11.04 1.94
N GLU A 205 22.22 12.00 2.83
CA GLU A 205 22.92 12.09 4.10
C GLU A 205 22.56 10.96 5.06
N GLU A 206 21.27 10.61 5.20
CA GLU A 206 20.84 9.46 6.00
C GLU A 206 21.32 8.10 5.46
N GLY A 207 21.71 8.04 4.20
CA GLY A 207 22.25 6.84 3.55
C GLY A 207 23.76 6.72 3.53
N ALA A 208 24.52 7.74 3.95
CA ALA A 208 25.97 7.67 4.10
C ALA A 208 26.27 6.73 5.28
N PRO A 209 27.16 5.70 5.11
CA PRO A 209 27.59 4.94 6.26
C PRO A 209 28.32 5.89 7.20
N GLU A 210 27.79 6.02 8.42
CA GLU A 210 28.51 6.62 9.53
C GLU A 210 29.93 6.02 9.53
N LYS A 211 30.93 6.84 9.27
CA LYS A 211 32.33 6.41 9.36
C LYS A 211 32.51 5.84 10.76
N VAL A 212 32.56 4.52 10.84
CA VAL A 212 32.87 3.78 12.05
C VAL A 212 34.19 4.38 12.56
N LYS A 213 34.10 5.20 13.60
CA LYS A 213 35.27 5.62 14.38
C LYS A 213 35.91 4.34 14.86
N ALA A 214 37.13 4.11 14.38
CA ALA A 214 37.96 3.01 14.74
C ALA A 214 37.91 2.80 16.26
N ALA A 215 37.24 1.74 16.70
CA ALA A 215 37.32 1.29 18.07
C ALA A 215 38.73 0.76 18.30
N LYS A 216 39.45 1.42 19.21
CA LYS A 216 40.75 1.00 19.76
C LYS A 216 40.67 -0.46 20.17
N ALA A 217 41.65 -1.24 19.67
CA ALA A 217 41.89 -2.61 20.07
C ALA A 217 41.94 -2.78 21.60
N PRO A 218 41.31 -3.79 22.17
CA PRO A 218 41.58 -4.18 23.55
C PRO A 218 42.90 -4.98 23.60
N LYS A 219 43.76 -4.55 24.46
CA LYS A 219 45.00 -5.22 24.86
C LYS A 219 44.70 -6.62 25.39
N ALA A 220 45.44 -7.56 24.88
CA ALA A 220 45.59 -8.90 25.45
C ALA A 220 46.27 -8.83 26.81
N GLU A 221 45.77 -9.51 27.82
CA GLU A 221 46.57 -10.15 28.84
C GLU A 221 45.85 -11.26 29.60
N LYS A 222 46.39 -12.43 29.39
CA LYS A 222 46.80 -13.56 30.30
C LYS A 222 45.69 -14.43 30.91
N ALA A 223 45.73 -15.62 30.38
CA ALA A 223 45.84 -16.94 30.97
C ALA A 223 45.60 -17.16 32.48
N ALA A 224 44.70 -18.08 32.80
CA ALA A 224 44.93 -19.20 33.72
C ALA A 224 43.70 -20.16 33.71
N GLU A 225 43.94 -21.37 33.29
CA GLU A 225 43.23 -22.63 33.61
C GLU A 225 43.59 -23.09 35.02
N PRO A 226 43.09 -24.21 35.54
CA PRO A 226 41.92 -25.06 35.23
C PRO A 226 41.22 -25.70 36.49
N LYS A 227 40.42 -26.76 36.22
CA LYS A 227 39.91 -27.87 37.09
C LYS A 227 38.55 -27.66 37.69
N ALA A 228 37.67 -28.50 37.36
CA ALA A 228 37.41 -29.93 37.43
C ALA A 228 36.17 -30.23 38.30
N GLU A 229 35.31 -30.98 37.73
CA GLU A 229 34.69 -32.22 38.24
C GLU A 229 33.42 -32.18 39.10
N LYS A 230 32.51 -32.95 38.57
CA LYS A 230 31.47 -33.82 39.18
C LYS A 230 30.01 -33.44 39.02
N ALA A 231 29.39 -34.23 38.13
CA ALA A 231 28.01 -34.66 38.27
C ALA A 231 27.90 -35.63 39.51
N PRO A 232 26.72 -35.99 40.07
CA PRO A 232 25.67 -36.68 39.32
C PRO A 232 24.22 -36.44 39.81
N ALA A 233 23.32 -36.77 38.89
CA ALA A 233 22.08 -37.55 38.95
C ALA A 233 21.11 -37.53 40.15
N LYS A 234 19.87 -37.75 39.72
CA LYS A 234 18.65 -38.28 40.44
C LYS A 234 17.65 -37.19 40.85
N GLU A 235 16.38 -37.34 40.76
CA GLU A 235 15.44 -38.41 40.42
C GLU A 235 14.02 -37.80 40.46
N LYS A 236 13.13 -38.24 39.59
CA LYS A 236 11.69 -38.47 39.72
C LYS A 236 10.84 -37.70 40.76
N ALA A 237 9.71 -37.20 40.29
CA ALA A 237 8.35 -37.54 40.73
C ALA A 237 7.36 -36.64 39.94
N ALA A 238 6.53 -37.15 39.05
CA ALA A 238 5.21 -37.76 39.29
C ALA A 238 4.11 -36.73 39.63
N ALA A 239 3.10 -36.74 38.77
CA ALA A 239 1.84 -36.00 38.79
C ALA A 239 1.02 -36.14 40.11
N PRO A 240 -0.04 -35.34 40.28
CA PRO A 240 -1.33 -35.97 40.03
C PRO A 240 -2.43 -35.07 39.38
N LYS A 241 -3.30 -35.76 38.68
CA LYS A 241 -4.65 -35.40 38.24
C LYS A 241 -5.56 -35.06 39.44
N LYS A 242 -6.46 -34.11 39.26
CA LYS A 242 -7.82 -34.07 39.84
C LYS A 242 -8.64 -33.12 39.03
N ALA A 243 -9.60 -33.51 38.28
CA ALA A 243 -10.98 -33.94 38.64
C ALA A 243 -11.95 -32.75 38.67
N ALA A 244 -12.89 -32.80 37.74
CA ALA A 244 -14.07 -31.94 37.65
C ALA A 244 -15.03 -32.17 38.83
N PRO A 245 -15.97 -31.26 39.04
CA PRO A 245 -17.32 -31.75 39.42
C PRO A 245 -18.42 -31.22 38.49
N LYS A 246 -19.39 -32.08 38.40
CA LYS A 246 -20.71 -32.01 37.77
C LYS A 246 -21.74 -31.28 38.64
N LYS A 247 -22.83 -30.83 37.92
CA LYS A 247 -24.24 -30.64 38.41
C LYS A 247 -24.52 -29.35 39.16
N ALA A 248 -25.66 -28.68 38.94
CA ALA A 248 -27.08 -29.03 38.83
C ALA A 248 -27.79 -27.88 38.05
N ALA A 249 -28.71 -28.02 37.16
CA ALA A 249 -30.14 -28.38 37.26
C ALA A 249 -31.01 -27.38 38.06
N ALA A 250 -31.97 -26.88 37.37
CA ALA A 250 -33.36 -26.54 37.71
C ALA A 250 -33.76 -25.22 37.11
N GLU A 251 -34.65 -25.21 36.19
CA GLU A 251 -36.12 -25.20 36.27
C GLU A 251 -36.72 -23.80 36.18
N GLU A 252 -37.66 -23.76 35.33
CA GLU A 252 -38.98 -23.07 35.27
C GLU A 252 -38.93 -21.63 34.72
N GLY A 253 -39.79 -21.19 33.83
CA GLY A 253 -41.12 -21.57 33.46
C GLY A 253 -41.71 -20.55 32.49
N ALA A 254 -42.68 -21.01 31.79
CA ALA A 254 -43.90 -20.35 31.33
C ALA A 254 -43.85 -19.29 30.24
N ALA A 255 -44.18 -19.63 29.05
CA ALA A 255 -45.48 -19.36 28.38
C ALA A 255 -45.95 -17.90 28.30
N LYS A 256 -46.10 -17.42 27.03
CA LYS A 256 -47.35 -16.83 26.60
C LYS A 256 -47.46 -16.76 25.05
N LYS A 257 -48.49 -17.42 24.59
CA LYS A 257 -49.15 -17.26 23.28
C LYS A 257 -49.68 -15.84 23.09
N THR A 258 -49.74 -15.36 21.86
CA THR A 258 -50.96 -14.83 21.20
C THR A 258 -50.63 -14.38 19.80
N THR A 259 -51.15 -15.05 18.81
CA THR A 259 -52.28 -14.72 17.87
C THR A 259 -51.95 -13.59 16.90
N ARG A 260 -51.75 -13.96 15.60
CA ARG A 260 -52.71 -13.93 14.48
C ARG A 260 -53.35 -12.59 14.23
N SER A 261 -53.02 -11.96 13.08
CA SER A 261 -54.02 -11.26 12.28
C SER A 261 -53.55 -11.12 10.82
N THR A 262 -54.25 -11.77 9.95
CA THR A 262 -54.45 -11.60 8.52
C THR A 262 -55.16 -10.29 8.23
N LYS A 263 -54.79 -9.60 7.12
CA LYS A 263 -55.61 -8.82 6.19
C LYS A 263 -54.63 -8.44 5.07
N LYS A 264 -54.69 -8.88 3.87
CA LYS A 264 -55.66 -8.83 2.76
C LYS A 264 -56.19 -7.41 2.46
N ASP A 265 -56.02 -7.07 1.20
CA ASP A 265 -56.69 -6.08 0.34
C ASP A 265 -56.10 -4.64 0.39
N ALA A 266 -55.55 -4.15 -0.69
CA ALA A 266 -56.02 -3.60 -1.94
C ALA A 266 -54.86 -3.35 -2.89
#